data_a4078dd602e5717775d0c2412fe1ab5b
#
_entry.id   a4078dd602e5717775d0c2412fe1ab5b
#
_cell.length_a   1.000
_cell.length_b   1.000
_cell.length_c   1.000
_cell.angle_alpha   90.00
_cell.angle_beta   90.00
_cell.angle_gamma   90.00
#
_symmetry.space_group_name_H-M   'P 1'
#
loop_
_entity.id
_entity.type
_entity.pdbx_description
1 polymer ?
#
loop_
_entity_poly.entity_id
_entity_poly.type
_entity_poly.pdbx_seq_one_letter_code
_entity_poly.pdbx_strand_id
1 'polypeptide(L)'
;MKSRIAALALVALLADVGFAASAFAADPLVGDASAGATKAGVCGACHGATGNSANPEWPSLAGQHHQYLVEQLALFKAGVRIAPTMQPMALALSPQDMADLGAYFEKQTLLGLEADADQWQMGEKLYRGGDAKRGIPACIGCHGPNGRGNGPARWPQVRAQHSNYLVAQLKAYAGHSRYAAASAGQPAASAYAEAMYDIAARLSEADVKALASYLQGLR
;
A
#
# COMPACT_ATOMS: atom_id res chain seq x y z
N MET A 1 52.02 68.42 -19.04
CA MET A 1 50.83 67.86 -18.51
C MET A 1 50.39 66.79 -19.49
N LYS A 2 50.61 65.49 -19.19
CA LYS A 2 50.27 64.35 -20.07
C LYS A 2 49.28 63.47 -19.31
N SER A 3 48.02 63.49 -19.77
CA SER A 3 46.93 62.65 -19.24
C SER A 3 47.12 61.26 -19.76
N ARG A 4 47.14 60.26 -18.85
CA ARG A 4 47.13 58.84 -19.19
C ARG A 4 45.69 58.27 -18.94
N ILE A 5 45.01 57.91 -20.03
CA ILE A 5 43.77 57.27 -19.99
C ILE A 5 44.03 55.75 -19.76
N ALA A 6 43.60 55.24 -18.63
CA ALA A 6 43.63 53.79 -18.34
C ALA A 6 42.39 53.15 -18.90
N ALA A 7 42.56 52.19 -19.82
CA ALA A 7 41.50 51.38 -20.35
C ALA A 7 41.16 50.22 -19.36
N LEU A 8 39.95 50.21 -18.82
CA LEU A 8 39.42 49.06 -18.07
C LEU A 8 38.93 48.03 -19.06
N ALA A 9 39.57 46.88 -19.06
CA ALA A 9 39.06 45.67 -19.74
C ALA A 9 37.99 45.00 -18.90
N LEU A 10 36.75 44.99 -19.39
CA LEU A 10 35.62 44.30 -18.79
C LEU A 10 35.65 42.83 -19.22
N VAL A 11 36.05 41.92 -18.33
CA VAL A 11 35.98 40.47 -18.55
C VAL A 11 34.55 40.03 -18.27
N ALA A 12 33.82 39.69 -19.32
CA ALA A 12 32.51 39.09 -19.20
C ALA A 12 32.64 37.60 -18.82
N LEU A 13 32.32 37.23 -17.57
CA LEU A 13 32.13 35.86 -17.16
C LEU A 13 30.77 35.36 -17.75
N LEU A 14 30.86 34.52 -18.76
CA LEU A 14 29.71 33.73 -19.22
C LEU A 14 29.48 32.59 -18.18
N ALA A 15 28.48 32.77 -17.35
CA ALA A 15 28.02 31.68 -16.48
C ALA A 15 27.27 30.66 -17.35
N ASP A 16 27.82 29.46 -17.52
CA ASP A 16 27.12 28.30 -18.07
C ASP A 16 25.98 27.94 -17.13
N VAL A 17 24.76 28.36 -17.49
CA VAL A 17 23.55 27.87 -16.86
C VAL A 17 23.34 26.44 -17.35
N GLY A 18 23.90 25.48 -16.63
CA GLY A 18 23.64 24.08 -16.85
C GLY A 18 22.15 23.82 -16.73
N PHE A 19 21.51 23.56 -17.85
CA PHE A 19 20.12 23.06 -17.90
C PHE A 19 20.12 21.69 -17.28
N ALA A 20 19.79 21.61 -15.99
CA ALA A 20 19.50 20.33 -15.35
C ALA A 20 18.30 19.72 -16.08
N ALA A 21 18.56 18.69 -16.89
CA ALA A 21 17.53 17.88 -17.50
C ALA A 21 16.67 17.31 -16.34
N SER A 22 15.47 17.85 -16.19
CA SER A 22 14.47 17.26 -15.31
C SER A 22 14.28 15.82 -15.76
N ALA A 23 14.69 14.86 -14.94
CA ALA A 23 14.33 13.47 -15.13
C ALA A 23 12.79 13.42 -15.10
N PHE A 24 12.20 13.32 -16.27
CA PHE A 24 10.76 13.03 -16.38
C PHE A 24 10.53 11.74 -15.60
N ALA A 25 9.82 11.83 -14.49
CA ALA A 25 9.28 10.66 -13.85
C ALA A 25 8.47 9.93 -14.93
N ALA A 26 8.85 8.69 -15.23
CA ALA A 26 8.11 7.89 -16.20
C ALA A 26 6.64 7.91 -15.80
N ASP A 27 5.74 8.16 -16.74
CA ASP A 27 4.31 8.11 -16.50
C ASP A 27 3.97 6.80 -15.82
N PRO A 28 3.09 6.80 -14.80
CA PRO A 28 2.71 5.57 -14.13
C PRO A 28 2.14 4.62 -15.17
N LEU A 29 2.65 3.38 -15.18
CA LEU A 29 2.20 2.36 -16.13
C LEU A 29 0.69 2.19 -16.03
N VAL A 30 0.01 2.33 -17.17
CA VAL A 30 -1.43 2.07 -17.26
C VAL A 30 -1.63 0.57 -17.32
N GLY A 31 -2.40 0.01 -16.39
CA GLY A 31 -2.72 -1.41 -16.37
C GLY A 31 -3.89 -1.74 -17.31
N ASP A 32 -3.77 -2.84 -18.05
CA ASP A 32 -4.86 -3.43 -18.82
C ASP A 32 -5.49 -4.60 -18.07
N ALA A 33 -6.75 -4.43 -17.66
CA ALA A 33 -7.48 -5.46 -16.92
C ALA A 33 -7.71 -6.75 -17.73
N SER A 34 -7.79 -6.68 -19.08
CA SER A 34 -7.93 -7.86 -19.92
C SER A 34 -6.63 -8.65 -19.97
N ALA A 35 -5.49 -7.98 -20.08
CA ALA A 35 -4.18 -8.60 -19.96
C ALA A 35 -3.96 -9.15 -18.54
N GLY A 36 -4.43 -8.44 -17.50
CA GLY A 36 -4.42 -8.91 -16.12
C GLY A 36 -5.22 -10.19 -15.92
N ALA A 37 -6.41 -10.29 -16.54
CA ALA A 37 -7.25 -11.50 -16.46
C ALA A 37 -6.52 -12.75 -16.97
N THR A 38 -5.74 -12.65 -18.02
CA THR A 38 -4.98 -13.79 -18.58
C THR A 38 -3.84 -14.23 -17.66
N LYS A 39 -3.31 -13.32 -16.84
CA LYS A 39 -2.20 -13.57 -15.90
C LYS A 39 -2.68 -13.99 -14.51
N ALA A 40 -3.92 -13.65 -14.14
CA ALA A 40 -4.46 -13.85 -12.81
C ALA A 40 -4.68 -15.31 -12.41
N GLY A 41 -4.64 -16.26 -13.36
CA GLY A 41 -4.92 -17.68 -13.09
C GLY A 41 -4.05 -18.28 -11.97
N VAL A 42 -2.75 -18.01 -11.96
CA VAL A 42 -1.84 -18.49 -10.93
C VAL A 42 -2.16 -17.86 -9.55
N CYS A 43 -2.58 -16.60 -9.54
CA CYS A 43 -2.98 -15.90 -8.32
C CYS A 43 -4.27 -16.48 -7.74
N GLY A 44 -5.19 -16.86 -8.63
CA GLY A 44 -6.49 -17.43 -8.29
C GLY A 44 -6.43 -18.74 -7.51
N ALA A 45 -5.35 -19.51 -7.63
CA ALA A 45 -5.14 -20.73 -6.86
C ALA A 45 -5.19 -20.51 -5.34
N CYS A 46 -4.73 -19.35 -4.88
CA CYS A 46 -4.71 -18.98 -3.47
C CYS A 46 -5.74 -17.89 -3.14
N HIS A 47 -5.84 -16.87 -4.00
CA HIS A 47 -6.69 -15.70 -3.75
C HIS A 47 -8.12 -15.84 -4.31
N GLY A 48 -8.48 -17.00 -4.86
CA GLY A 48 -9.75 -17.22 -5.54
C GLY A 48 -9.76 -16.69 -6.97
N ALA A 49 -10.52 -17.34 -7.86
CA ALA A 49 -10.53 -17.03 -9.30
C ALA A 49 -10.89 -15.57 -9.62
N THR A 50 -11.72 -14.95 -8.76
CA THR A 50 -12.11 -13.54 -8.87
C THR A 50 -11.41 -12.66 -7.82
N GLY A 51 -10.38 -13.16 -7.15
CA GLY A 51 -9.72 -12.44 -6.07
C GLY A 51 -10.47 -12.45 -4.74
N ASN A 52 -11.52 -13.27 -4.59
CA ASN A 52 -12.20 -13.50 -3.33
C ASN A 52 -11.68 -14.81 -2.73
N SER A 53 -10.75 -14.73 -1.78
CA SER A 53 -10.14 -15.90 -1.16
C SER A 53 -11.14 -16.69 -0.33
N ALA A 54 -11.11 -18.01 -0.45
CA ALA A 54 -11.84 -18.90 0.44
C ALA A 54 -11.05 -19.28 1.71
N ASN A 55 -9.73 -19.03 1.69
CA ASN A 55 -8.85 -19.32 2.82
C ASN A 55 -8.65 -18.04 3.66
N PRO A 56 -8.99 -18.05 4.97
CA PRO A 56 -8.90 -16.88 5.82
C PRO A 56 -7.47 -16.37 6.07
N GLU A 57 -6.45 -17.17 5.79
CA GLU A 57 -5.04 -16.76 5.92
C GLU A 57 -4.57 -15.97 4.69
N TRP A 58 -5.23 -16.10 3.56
CA TRP A 58 -4.87 -15.43 2.32
C TRP A 58 -5.82 -14.27 2.02
N PRO A 59 -5.31 -13.08 1.66
CA PRO A 59 -6.16 -11.93 1.47
C PRO A 59 -7.05 -12.06 0.24
N SER A 60 -8.27 -11.53 0.33
CA SER A 60 -9.05 -11.15 -0.84
C SER A 60 -8.39 -9.97 -1.54
N LEU A 61 -8.28 -10.05 -2.87
CA LEU A 61 -7.72 -9.02 -3.75
C LEU A 61 -8.82 -8.26 -4.50
N ALA A 62 -10.04 -8.80 -4.57
CA ALA A 62 -11.16 -8.22 -5.28
C ALA A 62 -11.47 -6.80 -4.77
N GLY A 63 -11.62 -5.86 -5.71
CA GLY A 63 -11.91 -4.45 -5.41
C GLY A 63 -10.79 -3.69 -4.71
N GLN A 64 -9.60 -4.29 -4.53
CA GLN A 64 -8.47 -3.60 -3.94
C GLN A 64 -7.87 -2.62 -4.94
N HIS A 65 -7.45 -1.46 -4.45
CA HIS A 65 -6.91 -0.40 -5.30
C HIS A 65 -5.71 -0.85 -6.13
N HIS A 66 -5.75 -0.55 -7.40
CA HIS A 66 -4.68 -0.82 -8.36
C HIS A 66 -3.32 -0.35 -7.84
N GLN A 67 -3.22 0.91 -7.40
CA GLN A 67 -1.97 1.51 -6.94
C GLN A 67 -1.39 0.77 -5.72
N TYR A 68 -2.25 0.32 -4.81
CA TYR A 68 -1.83 -0.47 -3.65
C TYR A 68 -1.33 -1.85 -4.07
N LEU A 69 -2.04 -2.54 -4.98
CA LEU A 69 -1.63 -3.86 -5.46
C LEU A 69 -0.27 -3.81 -6.18
N VAL A 70 -0.08 -2.84 -7.07
CA VAL A 70 1.20 -2.62 -7.79
C VAL A 70 2.34 -2.39 -6.80
N GLU A 71 2.14 -1.49 -5.83
CA GLU A 71 3.16 -1.23 -4.80
C GLU A 71 3.50 -2.50 -4.01
N GLN A 72 2.48 -3.24 -3.55
CA GLN A 72 2.72 -4.44 -2.75
C GLN A 72 3.43 -5.54 -3.54
N LEU A 73 3.10 -5.74 -4.82
CA LEU A 73 3.80 -6.69 -5.68
C LEU A 73 5.27 -6.28 -5.89
N ALA A 74 5.53 -4.98 -6.11
CA ALA A 74 6.89 -4.46 -6.24
C ALA A 74 7.70 -4.66 -4.94
N LEU A 75 7.08 -4.43 -3.78
CA LEU A 75 7.72 -4.63 -2.48
C LEU A 75 7.99 -6.11 -2.18
N PHE A 76 7.10 -7.02 -2.57
CA PHE A 76 7.37 -8.47 -2.50
C PHE A 76 8.52 -8.87 -3.41
N LYS A 77 8.53 -8.40 -4.66
CA LYS A 77 9.61 -8.69 -5.61
C LYS A 77 10.97 -8.22 -5.09
N ALA A 78 11.01 -7.06 -4.47
CA ALA A 78 12.22 -6.51 -3.88
C ALA A 78 12.63 -7.16 -2.54
N GLY A 79 11.81 -8.04 -1.97
CA GLY A 79 12.06 -8.62 -0.64
C GLY A 79 11.85 -7.64 0.51
N VAL A 80 11.33 -6.44 0.24
CA VAL A 80 11.05 -5.42 1.26
C VAL A 80 9.79 -5.79 2.04
N ARG A 81 8.69 -6.16 1.36
CA ARG A 81 7.55 -6.75 2.05
C ARG A 81 7.80 -8.21 2.33
N ILE A 82 7.77 -8.59 3.61
CA ILE A 82 8.11 -9.93 4.05
C ILE A 82 6.90 -10.85 3.92
N ALA A 83 6.94 -11.75 2.97
CA ALA A 83 5.97 -12.84 2.80
C ALA A 83 6.61 -13.95 1.96
N PRO A 84 7.12 -15.02 2.61
CA PRO A 84 7.86 -16.09 1.90
C PRO A 84 7.09 -16.74 0.76
N THR A 85 5.76 -16.85 0.87
CA THR A 85 4.89 -17.39 -0.19
C THR A 85 4.73 -16.43 -1.37
N MET A 86 4.65 -15.11 -1.12
CA MET A 86 4.38 -14.13 -2.16
C MET A 86 5.62 -13.66 -2.91
N GLN A 87 6.79 -13.69 -2.28
CA GLN A 87 8.03 -13.25 -2.90
C GLN A 87 8.34 -14.02 -4.19
N PRO A 88 8.36 -15.36 -4.22
CA PRO A 88 8.60 -16.11 -5.46
C PRO A 88 7.52 -15.84 -6.53
N MET A 89 6.27 -15.61 -6.13
CA MET A 89 5.20 -15.27 -7.06
C MET A 89 5.42 -13.91 -7.75
N ALA A 90 5.96 -12.95 -7.02
CA ALA A 90 6.23 -11.61 -7.54
C ALA A 90 7.52 -11.52 -8.38
N LEU A 91 8.49 -12.42 -8.18
CA LEU A 91 9.80 -12.38 -8.85
C LEU A 91 9.68 -12.39 -10.38
N ALA A 92 8.78 -13.20 -10.93
CA ALA A 92 8.58 -13.35 -12.37
C ALA A 92 7.81 -12.19 -13.01
N LEU A 93 7.17 -11.32 -12.23
CA LEU A 93 6.32 -10.25 -12.76
C LEU A 93 7.16 -9.08 -13.26
N SER A 94 6.89 -8.61 -14.48
CA SER A 94 7.35 -7.30 -14.95
C SER A 94 6.54 -6.17 -14.29
N PRO A 95 7.00 -4.91 -14.34
CA PRO A 95 6.20 -3.77 -13.90
C PRO A 95 4.83 -3.68 -14.60
N GLN A 96 4.77 -4.01 -15.91
CA GLN A 96 3.52 -4.02 -16.66
C GLN A 96 2.59 -5.15 -16.18
N ASP A 97 3.10 -6.35 -15.88
CA ASP A 97 2.29 -7.43 -15.33
C ASP A 97 1.66 -7.04 -13.99
N MET A 98 2.41 -6.34 -13.14
CA MET A 98 1.88 -5.83 -11.85
C MET A 98 0.77 -4.80 -12.08
N ALA A 99 0.93 -3.90 -13.06
CA ALA A 99 -0.07 -2.91 -13.43
C ALA A 99 -1.35 -3.59 -13.96
N ASP A 100 -1.20 -4.57 -14.86
CA ASP A 100 -2.32 -5.31 -15.44
C ASP A 100 -3.09 -6.10 -14.39
N LEU A 101 -2.38 -6.82 -13.52
CA LEU A 101 -2.98 -7.56 -12.41
C LEU A 101 -3.69 -6.62 -11.43
N GLY A 102 -3.09 -5.47 -11.13
CA GLY A 102 -3.72 -4.44 -10.30
C GLY A 102 -5.04 -3.96 -10.90
N ALA A 103 -5.04 -3.62 -12.21
CA ALA A 103 -6.24 -3.19 -12.93
C ALA A 103 -7.32 -4.29 -13.00
N TYR A 104 -6.91 -5.55 -13.11
CA TYR A 104 -7.85 -6.68 -13.10
C TYR A 104 -8.54 -6.84 -11.76
N PHE A 105 -7.78 -6.96 -10.66
CA PHE A 105 -8.35 -7.20 -9.35
C PHE A 105 -9.16 -6.01 -8.80
N GLU A 106 -8.78 -4.78 -9.13
CA GLU A 106 -9.56 -3.58 -8.77
C GLU A 106 -10.98 -3.63 -9.33
N LYS A 107 -11.17 -4.17 -10.53
CA LYS A 107 -12.48 -4.31 -11.18
C LYS A 107 -13.31 -5.48 -10.65
N GLN A 108 -12.72 -6.38 -9.86
CA GLN A 108 -13.48 -7.53 -9.35
C GLN A 108 -14.43 -7.11 -8.23
N THR A 109 -15.58 -7.77 -8.19
CA THR A 109 -16.57 -7.54 -7.13
C THR A 109 -16.11 -8.21 -5.85
N LEU A 110 -15.94 -7.42 -4.79
CA LEU A 110 -15.64 -7.93 -3.45
C LEU A 110 -16.89 -8.54 -2.85
N LEU A 111 -16.79 -9.79 -2.41
CA LEU A 111 -17.84 -10.48 -1.69
C LEU A 111 -17.80 -10.10 -0.20
N GLY A 112 -18.98 -9.90 0.38
CA GLY A 112 -19.11 -9.64 1.82
C GLY A 112 -18.81 -10.89 2.64
N LEU A 113 -18.22 -10.67 3.81
CA LEU A 113 -18.00 -11.68 4.83
C LEU A 113 -18.80 -11.31 6.08
N GLU A 114 -18.97 -12.26 7.00
CA GLU A 114 -19.67 -12.00 8.25
C GLU A 114 -18.68 -11.70 9.38
N ALA A 115 -19.02 -10.70 10.21
CA ALA A 115 -18.29 -10.39 11.43
C ALA A 115 -18.57 -11.44 12.51
N ASP A 116 -17.64 -11.58 13.46
CA ASP A 116 -17.90 -12.28 14.71
C ASP A 116 -18.91 -11.49 15.55
N ALA A 117 -20.02 -12.14 15.92
CA ALA A 117 -21.15 -11.50 16.59
C ALA A 117 -20.78 -10.86 17.94
N ASP A 118 -19.80 -11.43 18.62
CA ASP A 118 -19.44 -11.03 19.99
C ASP A 118 -18.35 -9.94 20.05
N GLN A 119 -17.66 -9.66 18.93
CA GLN A 119 -16.46 -8.81 18.91
C GLN A 119 -16.58 -7.53 18.08
N TRP A 120 -17.44 -7.51 17.06
CA TRP A 120 -17.46 -6.42 16.08
C TRP A 120 -17.80 -5.04 16.63
N GLN A 121 -18.65 -4.95 17.69
CA GLN A 121 -19.07 -3.66 18.26
C GLN A 121 -17.90 -2.88 18.88
N MET A 122 -16.99 -3.59 19.56
CA MET A 122 -15.76 -2.97 20.07
C MET A 122 -14.86 -2.51 18.91
N GLY A 123 -14.76 -3.32 17.87
CA GLY A 123 -14.02 -2.98 16.64
C GLY A 123 -14.59 -1.75 15.95
N GLU A 124 -15.94 -1.67 15.82
CA GLU A 124 -16.61 -0.51 15.25
C GLU A 124 -16.30 0.77 16.01
N LYS A 125 -16.45 0.73 17.34
CA LYS A 125 -16.16 1.88 18.20
C LYS A 125 -14.74 2.40 18.00
N LEU A 126 -13.78 1.48 17.98
CA LEU A 126 -12.37 1.83 17.79
C LEU A 126 -12.08 2.32 16.37
N TYR A 127 -12.63 1.65 15.36
CA TYR A 127 -12.48 2.05 13.96
C TYR A 127 -13.00 3.46 13.70
N ARG A 128 -14.20 3.79 14.21
CA ARG A 128 -14.88 5.06 13.96
C ARG A 128 -14.41 6.19 14.86
N GLY A 129 -14.11 5.89 16.13
CA GLY A 129 -13.80 6.89 17.14
C GLY A 129 -12.34 6.94 17.60
N GLY A 130 -11.58 5.90 17.36
CA GLY A 130 -10.25 5.76 17.95
C GLY A 130 -10.29 5.64 19.47
N ASP A 131 -9.15 5.91 20.11
CA ASP A 131 -9.02 6.04 21.56
C ASP A 131 -8.00 7.14 21.90
N ALA A 132 -8.50 8.33 22.18
CA ALA A 132 -7.66 9.48 22.45
C ALA A 132 -6.79 9.32 23.70
N LYS A 133 -7.24 8.53 24.70
CA LYS A 133 -6.45 8.28 25.92
C LYS A 133 -5.21 7.44 25.64
N ARG A 134 -5.30 6.52 24.69
CA ARG A 134 -4.19 5.67 24.26
C ARG A 134 -3.46 6.24 23.03
N GLY A 135 -3.89 7.40 22.53
CA GLY A 135 -3.33 8.02 21.33
C GLY A 135 -3.60 7.22 20.05
N ILE A 136 -4.70 6.47 19.99
CA ILE A 136 -5.11 5.71 18.81
C ILE A 136 -6.06 6.58 17.96
N PRO A 137 -5.67 7.01 16.75
CA PRO A 137 -6.55 7.77 15.88
C PRO A 137 -7.68 6.89 15.34
N ALA A 138 -8.78 7.53 14.92
CA ALA A 138 -9.87 6.83 14.24
C ALA A 138 -9.41 6.32 12.87
N CYS A 139 -9.54 5.03 12.61
CA CYS A 139 -9.09 4.37 11.37
C CYS A 139 -9.82 4.92 10.13
N ILE A 140 -11.06 5.41 10.30
CA ILE A 140 -11.85 6.01 9.22
C ILE A 140 -11.18 7.23 8.59
N GLY A 141 -10.27 7.90 9.28
CA GLY A 141 -9.55 9.07 8.75
C GLY A 141 -8.75 8.76 7.48
N CYS A 142 -8.17 7.56 7.42
CA CYS A 142 -7.41 7.08 6.26
C CYS A 142 -8.18 6.03 5.45
N HIS A 143 -8.80 5.06 6.12
CA HIS A 143 -9.47 3.96 5.42
C HIS A 143 -10.93 4.25 5.03
N GLY A 144 -11.45 5.43 5.38
CA GLY A 144 -12.79 5.85 5.05
C GLY A 144 -13.89 5.21 5.89
N PRO A 145 -15.12 5.76 5.89
CA PRO A 145 -16.21 5.29 6.75
C PRO A 145 -16.68 3.85 6.45
N ASN A 146 -16.47 3.41 5.21
CA ASN A 146 -16.85 2.08 4.74
C ASN A 146 -15.62 1.18 4.46
N GLY A 147 -14.44 1.53 4.97
CA GLY A 147 -13.23 0.73 4.81
C GLY A 147 -12.74 0.61 3.36
N ARG A 148 -13.16 1.52 2.47
CA ARG A 148 -12.75 1.49 1.06
C ARG A 148 -11.33 1.97 0.82
N GLY A 149 -10.75 2.71 1.77
CA GLY A 149 -9.43 3.30 1.60
C GLY A 149 -9.41 4.48 0.61
N ASN A 150 -8.24 4.75 0.06
CA ASN A 150 -8.01 5.80 -0.93
C ASN A 150 -6.91 5.35 -1.91
N GLY A 151 -7.27 5.02 -3.15
CA GLY A 151 -6.35 4.50 -4.16
C GLY A 151 -5.18 5.44 -4.47
N PRO A 152 -5.41 6.72 -4.83
CA PRO A 152 -4.35 7.69 -5.06
C PRO A 152 -3.37 7.85 -3.89
N ALA A 153 -3.86 7.76 -2.64
CA ALA A 153 -3.03 7.79 -1.44
C ALA A 153 -2.40 6.42 -1.11
N ARG A 154 -2.72 5.37 -1.85
CA ARG A 154 -2.31 3.97 -1.59
C ARG A 154 -2.74 3.46 -0.21
N TRP A 155 -3.80 4.04 0.35
CA TRP A 155 -4.44 3.53 1.54
C TRP A 155 -5.38 2.39 1.16
N PRO A 156 -5.10 1.17 1.62
CA PRO A 156 -5.82 0.01 1.13
C PRO A 156 -7.28 -0.03 1.56
N GLN A 157 -8.10 -0.65 0.72
CA GLN A 157 -9.38 -1.16 1.14
C GLN A 157 -9.16 -2.24 2.21
N VAL A 158 -9.88 -2.13 3.34
CA VAL A 158 -9.78 -3.05 4.48
C VAL A 158 -11.10 -3.75 4.81
N ARG A 159 -12.21 -3.31 4.20
CA ARG A 159 -13.54 -3.92 4.39
C ARG A 159 -13.61 -5.30 3.76
N ALA A 160 -14.47 -6.15 4.29
CA ALA A 160 -14.71 -7.52 3.83
C ALA A 160 -13.40 -8.30 3.58
N GLN A 161 -12.36 -7.99 4.34
CA GLN A 161 -11.11 -8.74 4.36
C GLN A 161 -11.13 -9.76 5.49
N HIS A 162 -10.53 -10.91 5.29
CA HIS A 162 -10.47 -11.97 6.28
C HIS A 162 -9.86 -11.50 7.60
N SER A 163 -10.53 -11.79 8.71
CA SER A 163 -10.08 -11.41 10.05
C SER A 163 -8.72 -12.01 10.40
N ASN A 164 -8.45 -13.27 10.05
CA ASN A 164 -7.14 -13.90 10.29
C ASN A 164 -6.02 -13.14 9.59
N TYR A 165 -6.23 -12.80 8.32
CA TYR A 165 -5.27 -11.99 7.57
C TYR A 165 -5.08 -10.60 8.19
N LEU A 166 -6.16 -9.92 8.59
CA LEU A 166 -6.08 -8.61 9.23
C LEU A 166 -5.33 -8.66 10.57
N VAL A 167 -5.62 -9.67 11.41
CA VAL A 167 -4.89 -9.91 12.66
C VAL A 167 -3.40 -10.09 12.40
N ALA A 168 -3.04 -10.95 11.44
CA ALA A 168 -1.64 -11.18 11.07
C ALA A 168 -0.96 -9.88 10.61
N GLN A 169 -1.63 -9.06 9.79
CA GLN A 169 -1.06 -7.82 9.30
C GLN A 169 -0.92 -6.75 10.38
N LEU A 170 -1.91 -6.57 11.26
CA LEU A 170 -1.82 -5.63 12.38
C LEU A 170 -0.69 -6.03 13.34
N LYS A 171 -0.54 -7.33 13.64
CA LYS A 171 0.58 -7.83 14.46
C LYS A 171 1.93 -7.61 13.76
N ALA A 172 2.00 -7.81 12.45
CA ALA A 172 3.22 -7.57 11.69
C ALA A 172 3.61 -6.09 11.64
N TYR A 173 2.63 -5.19 11.59
CA TYR A 173 2.89 -3.76 11.77
C TYR A 173 3.38 -3.46 13.19
N ALA A 174 2.68 -3.91 14.22
CA ALA A 174 3.05 -3.67 15.62
C ALA A 174 4.47 -4.16 15.96
N GLY A 175 4.88 -5.29 15.38
CA GLY A 175 6.21 -5.90 15.55
C GLY A 175 7.25 -5.44 14.54
N HIS A 176 6.98 -4.43 13.69
CA HIS A 176 7.87 -3.96 12.62
C HIS A 176 8.39 -5.07 11.68
N SER A 177 7.62 -6.16 11.56
CA SER A 177 8.02 -7.34 10.76
C SER A 177 7.34 -7.42 9.39
N ARG A 178 6.46 -6.45 9.06
CA ARG A 178 5.79 -6.43 7.76
C ARG A 178 6.73 -6.05 6.61
N TYR A 179 7.64 -5.12 6.86
CA TYR A 179 8.63 -4.67 5.88
C TYR A 179 10.03 -4.73 6.45
N ALA A 180 10.98 -5.18 5.64
CA ALA A 180 12.40 -5.02 5.90
C ALA A 180 12.85 -3.60 5.51
N ALA A 181 13.97 -3.15 6.05
CA ALA A 181 14.61 -1.93 5.58
C ALA A 181 14.97 -2.06 4.10
N ALA A 182 14.60 -1.07 3.29
CA ALA A 182 14.95 -1.06 1.89
C ALA A 182 16.43 -0.72 1.72
N SER A 183 17.13 -1.46 0.87
CA SER A 183 18.49 -1.13 0.44
C SER A 183 18.48 -0.02 -0.62
N ALA A 184 19.62 0.59 -0.87
CA ALA A 184 19.74 1.61 -1.90
C ALA A 184 19.25 1.11 -3.28
N GLY A 185 18.36 1.87 -3.92
CA GLY A 185 17.75 1.51 -5.20
C GLY A 185 16.55 0.55 -5.14
N GLN A 186 16.18 0.06 -3.96
CA GLN A 186 14.94 -0.70 -3.78
C GLN A 186 13.75 0.22 -3.50
N PRO A 187 12.51 -0.18 -3.90
CA PRO A 187 11.32 0.55 -3.48
C PRO A 187 11.20 0.50 -1.95
N ALA A 188 11.05 1.66 -1.33
CA ALA A 188 10.76 1.74 0.10
C ALA A 188 9.25 1.52 0.34
N ALA A 189 8.90 0.99 1.51
CA ALA A 189 7.52 1.05 1.98
C ALA A 189 7.08 2.53 2.03
N SER A 190 5.83 2.80 1.70
CA SER A 190 5.33 4.18 1.71
C SER A 190 5.44 4.79 3.11
N ALA A 191 5.52 6.13 3.18
CA ALA A 191 5.53 6.86 4.45
C ALA A 191 4.32 6.53 5.35
N TYR A 192 3.25 6.01 4.75
CA TYR A 192 2.06 5.55 5.49
C TYR A 192 2.30 4.24 6.26
N ALA A 193 3.33 3.47 5.92
CA ALA A 193 3.72 2.30 6.70
C ALA A 193 4.17 2.70 8.10
N GLU A 194 4.90 3.81 8.24
CA GLU A 194 5.32 4.34 9.53
C GLU A 194 4.12 4.71 10.41
N ALA A 195 3.12 5.38 9.84
CA ALA A 195 1.89 5.68 10.57
C ALA A 195 1.19 4.40 11.06
N MET A 196 1.18 3.34 10.25
CA MET A 196 0.58 2.06 10.65
C MET A 196 1.41 1.32 11.70
N TYR A 197 2.74 1.47 11.72
CA TYR A 197 3.58 0.95 12.81
C TYR A 197 3.20 1.60 14.14
N ASP A 198 3.15 2.93 14.17
CA ASP A 198 2.81 3.70 15.38
C ASP A 198 1.40 3.39 15.89
N ILE A 199 0.44 3.27 14.99
CA ILE A 199 -0.95 2.96 15.34
C ILE A 199 -1.07 1.53 15.87
N ALA A 200 -0.51 0.56 15.14
CA ALA A 200 -0.63 -0.85 15.48
C ALA A 200 0.08 -1.19 16.80
N ALA A 201 1.21 -0.55 17.12
CA ALA A 201 1.92 -0.73 18.37
C ALA A 201 1.11 -0.33 19.61
N ARG A 202 0.05 0.48 19.45
CA ARG A 202 -0.83 0.91 20.54
C ARG A 202 -2.05 0.01 20.74
N LEU A 203 -2.28 -0.92 19.81
CA LEU A 203 -3.41 -1.85 19.86
C LEU A 203 -3.10 -3.01 20.81
N SER A 204 -4.03 -3.30 21.71
CA SER A 204 -4.02 -4.54 22.47
C SER A 204 -4.43 -5.72 21.59
N GLU A 205 -4.18 -6.94 22.05
CA GLU A 205 -4.60 -8.14 21.33
C GLU A 205 -6.14 -8.22 21.14
N ALA A 206 -6.89 -7.72 22.13
CA ALA A 206 -8.35 -7.61 22.06
C ALA A 206 -8.78 -6.59 20.99
N ASP A 207 -8.11 -5.43 20.92
CA ASP A 207 -8.39 -4.43 19.89
C ASP A 207 -8.14 -4.99 18.49
N VAL A 208 -7.03 -5.70 18.29
CA VAL A 208 -6.67 -6.30 17.00
C VAL A 208 -7.73 -7.28 16.55
N LYS A 209 -8.21 -8.16 17.43
CA LYS A 209 -9.27 -9.14 17.11
C LYS A 209 -10.60 -8.45 16.81
N ALA A 210 -10.99 -7.48 17.63
CA ALA A 210 -12.24 -6.74 17.46
C ALA A 210 -12.26 -5.92 16.16
N LEU A 211 -11.16 -5.21 15.85
CA LEU A 211 -11.01 -4.48 14.59
C LEU A 211 -11.08 -5.43 13.38
N ALA A 212 -10.39 -6.55 13.44
CA ALA A 212 -10.36 -7.53 12.36
C ALA A 212 -11.76 -8.12 12.11
N SER A 213 -12.50 -8.44 13.17
CA SER A 213 -13.90 -8.91 13.08
C SER A 213 -14.81 -7.84 12.46
N TYR A 214 -14.74 -6.60 12.96
CA TYR A 214 -15.54 -5.50 12.41
C TYR A 214 -15.26 -5.27 10.92
N LEU A 215 -13.98 -5.20 10.54
CA LEU A 215 -13.57 -4.98 9.15
C LEU A 215 -13.98 -6.11 8.22
N GLN A 216 -13.96 -7.36 8.70
CA GLN A 216 -14.46 -8.51 7.94
C GLN A 216 -15.94 -8.35 7.58
N GLY A 217 -16.77 -7.88 8.49
CA GLY A 217 -18.20 -7.65 8.27
C GLY A 217 -18.56 -6.30 7.64
N LEU A 218 -17.60 -5.38 7.50
CA LEU A 218 -17.85 -4.02 7.00
C LEU A 218 -18.12 -4.04 5.48
N ARG A 219 -19.24 -3.42 5.06
CA ARG A 219 -19.72 -3.39 3.67
C ARG A 219 -19.84 -1.97 3.10
#